data_9ef000f1ac7092207da82ec4e9ea3e94
#
_entry.id   9ef000f1ac7092207da82ec4e9ea3e94
#
_cell.length_a   1.000
_cell.length_b   1.000
_cell.length_c   1.000
_cell.angle_alpha   90.00
_cell.angle_beta   90.00
_cell.angle_gamma   90.00
#
_symmetry.space_group_name_H-M   'P 1'
#
loop_
_entity.id
_entity.type
_entity.pdbx_description
1 polymer ?
#
loop_
_entity_poly.entity_id
_entity_poly.type
_entity_poly.pdbx_seq_one_letter_code
_entity_poly.pdbx_strand_id
1 'polypeptide(L)'
;GTADAAHFSGYRTAGVNRMSIGVQSFSDASLKAIGRIHDGVEARRAIELARAAGFDNFNLDLMFALPQQSIDAALMDLTTALSLAPQHLSWYHLTLEPNTEFAVRPPPIPDSDTAADMHDQGCALLGEAGFEHYETSAFARPGRASRHNLNYWQFGDYLGIGAGAHAKRSFMQADGMDIQRRSRHKHPRTFMETAGTAAAVQETRQVELHERAFEFCMNALRLHQGFSLDQFEARSGLPLSALQPRLDEAVVKGLIQIDSDGVRPTPSGLRYQNRLISLFLPEAD
;
A
#
# COMPACT_ATOMS: atom_id res chain seq x y z
N GLY A 1 13.71 -4.55 -9.10
CA GLY A 1 12.93 -5.39 -10.01
C GLY A 1 13.73 -6.60 -10.49
N THR A 2 13.15 -7.40 -11.38
CA THR A 2 13.84 -8.54 -11.98
C THR A 2 15.14 -8.13 -12.69
N ALA A 3 15.20 -6.92 -13.23
CA ALA A 3 16.39 -6.33 -13.88
C ALA A 3 17.58 -6.09 -12.93
N ASP A 4 17.34 -5.99 -11.63
CA ASP A 4 18.38 -5.67 -10.62
C ASP A 4 19.00 -6.90 -9.96
N ALA A 5 18.63 -8.10 -10.39
CA ALA A 5 19.04 -9.36 -9.75
C ALA A 5 20.57 -9.51 -9.63
N ALA A 6 21.34 -8.97 -10.57
CA ALA A 6 22.80 -8.97 -10.54
C ALA A 6 23.38 -8.20 -9.34
N HIS A 7 22.61 -7.30 -8.72
CA HIS A 7 23.05 -6.44 -7.61
C HIS A 7 22.59 -6.93 -6.22
N PHE A 8 21.81 -8.00 -6.13
CA PHE A 8 21.21 -8.46 -4.87
C PHE A 8 22.24 -8.75 -3.78
N SER A 9 23.35 -9.39 -4.13
CA SER A 9 24.46 -9.65 -3.19
C SER A 9 25.05 -8.34 -2.65
N GLY A 10 25.24 -7.33 -3.52
CA GLY A 10 25.72 -6.01 -3.13
C GLY A 10 24.73 -5.29 -2.18
N TYR A 11 23.44 -5.37 -2.46
CA TYR A 11 22.40 -4.81 -1.57
C TYR A 11 22.43 -5.49 -0.19
N ARG A 12 22.57 -6.82 -0.17
CA ARG A 12 22.67 -7.56 1.10
C ARG A 12 23.89 -7.13 1.91
N THR A 13 25.04 -7.00 1.27
CA THR A 13 26.30 -6.54 1.89
C THR A 13 26.17 -5.10 2.41
N ALA A 14 25.43 -4.25 1.70
CA ALA A 14 25.15 -2.87 2.11
C ALA A 14 24.14 -2.76 3.28
N GLY A 15 23.60 -3.88 3.79
CA GLY A 15 22.68 -3.90 4.93
C GLY A 15 21.20 -3.95 4.57
N VAL A 16 20.83 -4.05 3.29
CA VAL A 16 19.42 -4.29 2.90
C VAL A 16 19.00 -5.66 3.41
N ASN A 17 17.92 -5.72 4.17
CA ASN A 17 17.45 -6.95 4.83
C ASN A 17 16.06 -7.41 4.33
N ARG A 18 15.39 -6.65 3.47
CA ARG A 18 14.10 -7.00 2.86
C ARG A 18 14.06 -6.52 1.42
N MET A 19 13.48 -7.33 0.55
CA MET A 19 13.27 -6.98 -0.85
C MET A 19 11.78 -7.03 -1.22
N SER A 20 11.38 -6.24 -2.22
CA SER A 20 10.11 -6.36 -2.91
C SER A 20 10.39 -6.62 -4.39
N ILE A 21 9.81 -7.69 -4.92
CA ILE A 21 10.04 -8.16 -6.28
C ILE A 21 8.75 -8.04 -7.06
N GLY A 22 8.73 -7.13 -8.04
CA GLY A 22 7.58 -6.88 -8.90
C GLY A 22 7.39 -7.98 -9.93
N VAL A 23 6.72 -9.05 -9.58
CA VAL A 23 6.38 -10.18 -10.43
C VAL A 23 5.19 -9.86 -11.33
N GLN A 24 4.14 -9.30 -10.75
CA GLN A 24 2.85 -8.95 -11.32
C GLN A 24 1.97 -10.15 -11.71
N SER A 25 2.51 -11.11 -12.45
CA SER A 25 1.92 -12.41 -12.81
C SER A 25 3.04 -13.40 -13.17
N PHE A 26 2.75 -14.67 -13.13
CA PHE A 26 3.64 -15.72 -13.67
C PHE A 26 3.21 -16.18 -15.08
N SER A 27 2.14 -15.60 -15.63
CA SER A 27 1.66 -15.82 -16.98
C SER A 27 2.27 -14.83 -17.95
N ASP A 28 3.01 -15.31 -18.95
CA ASP A 28 3.63 -14.48 -19.98
C ASP A 28 2.60 -13.68 -20.77
N ALA A 29 1.41 -14.26 -21.01
CA ALA A 29 0.31 -13.57 -21.68
C ALA A 29 -0.18 -12.37 -20.85
N SER A 30 -0.37 -12.55 -19.55
CA SER A 30 -0.80 -11.49 -18.63
C SER A 30 0.27 -10.41 -18.51
N LEU A 31 1.55 -10.79 -18.37
CA LEU A 31 2.68 -9.85 -18.31
C LEU A 31 2.76 -8.99 -19.57
N LYS A 32 2.65 -9.61 -20.74
CA LYS A 32 2.64 -8.89 -22.03
C LYS A 32 1.45 -7.95 -22.12
N ALA A 33 0.27 -8.36 -21.66
CA ALA A 33 -0.94 -7.56 -21.72
C ALA A 33 -0.84 -6.28 -20.88
N ILE A 34 -0.01 -6.26 -19.82
CA ILE A 34 0.26 -5.07 -19.00
C ILE A 34 1.60 -4.39 -19.33
N GLY A 35 2.20 -4.72 -20.49
CA GLY A 35 3.41 -4.06 -20.98
C GLY A 35 4.69 -4.39 -20.19
N ARG A 36 4.74 -5.54 -19.50
CA ARG A 36 5.96 -5.98 -18.81
C ARG A 36 6.94 -6.58 -19.80
N ILE A 37 8.23 -6.30 -19.60
CA ILE A 37 9.32 -6.77 -20.44
C ILE A 37 9.87 -8.13 -20.00
N HIS A 38 9.71 -8.48 -18.71
CA HIS A 38 10.12 -9.77 -18.16
C HIS A 38 9.01 -10.82 -18.33
N ASP A 39 9.41 -12.07 -18.36
CA ASP A 39 8.52 -13.23 -18.39
C ASP A 39 8.45 -13.97 -17.03
N GLY A 40 7.61 -14.99 -16.95
CA GLY A 40 7.41 -15.76 -15.72
C GLY A 40 8.66 -16.56 -15.30
N VAL A 41 9.56 -16.92 -16.24
CA VAL A 41 10.83 -17.61 -15.95
C VAL A 41 11.80 -16.63 -15.29
N GLU A 42 11.92 -15.42 -15.84
CA GLU A 42 12.77 -14.37 -15.27
C GLU A 42 12.30 -13.94 -13.87
N ALA A 43 10.97 -13.88 -13.65
CA ALA A 43 10.40 -13.60 -12.34
C ALA A 43 10.81 -14.67 -11.29
N ARG A 44 10.70 -15.96 -11.63
CA ARG A 44 11.14 -17.07 -10.76
C ARG A 44 12.63 -17.02 -10.49
N ARG A 45 13.43 -16.78 -11.52
CA ARG A 45 14.88 -16.68 -11.40
C ARG A 45 15.30 -15.53 -10.49
N ALA A 46 14.62 -14.37 -10.55
CA ALA A 46 14.90 -13.26 -9.65
C ALA A 46 14.66 -13.63 -8.17
N ILE A 47 13.63 -14.42 -7.88
CA ILE A 47 13.34 -14.91 -6.54
C ILE A 47 14.42 -15.87 -6.04
N GLU A 48 14.86 -16.79 -6.91
CA GLU A 48 15.97 -17.71 -6.59
C GLU A 48 17.27 -16.96 -6.29
N LEU A 49 17.58 -15.94 -7.11
CA LEU A 49 18.76 -15.11 -6.91
C LEU A 49 18.69 -14.27 -5.63
N ALA A 50 17.50 -13.78 -5.24
CA ALA A 50 17.30 -13.11 -3.96
C ALA A 50 17.61 -14.05 -2.79
N ARG A 51 17.14 -15.29 -2.84
CA ARG A 51 17.46 -16.30 -1.82
C ARG A 51 18.95 -16.65 -1.80
N ALA A 52 19.56 -16.89 -2.96
CA ALA A 52 20.98 -17.17 -3.06
C ALA A 52 21.85 -16.03 -2.52
N ALA A 53 21.37 -14.78 -2.61
CA ALA A 53 22.00 -13.60 -2.01
C ALA A 53 21.76 -13.47 -0.49
N GLY A 54 21.04 -14.41 0.14
CA GLY A 54 20.79 -14.43 1.59
C GLY A 54 19.59 -13.59 2.06
N PHE A 55 18.63 -13.27 1.16
CA PHE A 55 17.37 -12.66 1.56
C PHE A 55 16.37 -13.73 1.98
N ASP A 56 16.06 -13.78 3.26
CA ASP A 56 15.03 -14.61 3.88
C ASP A 56 13.70 -13.88 4.06
N ASN A 57 13.68 -12.56 3.83
CA ASN A 57 12.50 -11.71 3.93
C ASN A 57 12.29 -10.97 2.60
N PHE A 58 11.37 -11.45 1.80
CA PHE A 58 11.01 -10.80 0.54
C PHE A 58 9.51 -10.80 0.32
N ASN A 59 9.07 -9.78 -0.38
CA ASN A 59 7.73 -9.59 -0.87
C ASN A 59 7.66 -9.91 -2.36
N LEU A 60 6.57 -10.52 -2.79
CA LEU A 60 6.21 -10.63 -4.20
C LEU A 60 5.00 -9.71 -4.46
N ASP A 61 5.14 -8.80 -5.42
CA ASP A 61 4.04 -8.00 -5.90
C ASP A 61 3.33 -8.75 -7.02
N LEU A 62 2.04 -9.03 -6.84
CA LEU A 62 1.16 -9.67 -7.81
C LEU A 62 -0.07 -8.81 -8.06
N MET A 63 -0.64 -8.96 -9.24
CA MET A 63 -1.86 -8.28 -9.64
C MET A 63 -2.95 -9.28 -9.97
N PHE A 64 -4.21 -8.88 -9.74
CA PHE A 64 -5.38 -9.60 -10.23
C PHE A 64 -6.29 -8.67 -11.05
N ALA A 65 -7.34 -9.25 -11.62
CA ALA A 65 -8.20 -8.60 -12.61
C ALA A 65 -7.40 -8.05 -13.81
N LEU A 66 -6.37 -8.78 -14.21
CA LEU A 66 -5.57 -8.48 -15.40
C LEU A 66 -6.41 -8.67 -16.68
N PRO A 67 -6.01 -8.07 -17.81
CA PRO A 67 -6.74 -8.23 -19.06
C PRO A 67 -6.99 -9.70 -19.40
N GLN A 68 -8.27 -10.06 -19.59
CA GLN A 68 -8.75 -11.42 -19.88
C GLN A 68 -8.41 -12.50 -18.82
N GLN A 69 -8.00 -12.12 -17.62
CA GLN A 69 -7.68 -13.06 -16.56
C GLN A 69 -8.95 -13.73 -16.03
N SER A 70 -8.95 -15.05 -15.94
CA SER A 70 -9.99 -15.83 -15.23
C SER A 70 -9.69 -15.95 -13.75
N ILE A 71 -10.66 -16.34 -12.95
CA ILE A 71 -10.49 -16.65 -11.52
C ILE A 71 -9.41 -17.70 -11.33
N ASP A 72 -9.46 -18.81 -12.08
CA ASP A 72 -8.45 -19.89 -12.01
C ASP A 72 -7.04 -19.37 -12.32
N ALA A 73 -6.91 -18.46 -13.30
CA ALA A 73 -5.60 -17.87 -13.65
C ALA A 73 -5.06 -16.98 -12.51
N ALA A 74 -5.92 -16.20 -11.84
CA ALA A 74 -5.52 -15.40 -10.69
C ALA A 74 -5.08 -16.28 -9.50
N LEU A 75 -5.83 -17.36 -9.22
CA LEU A 75 -5.48 -18.32 -8.17
C LEU A 75 -4.22 -19.13 -8.51
N MET A 76 -3.97 -19.41 -9.79
CA MET A 76 -2.74 -20.05 -10.23
C MET A 76 -1.50 -19.18 -9.98
N ASP A 77 -1.62 -17.87 -10.20
CA ASP A 77 -0.54 -16.92 -9.86
C ASP A 77 -0.24 -16.95 -8.36
N LEU A 78 -1.27 -16.95 -7.50
CA LEU A 78 -1.10 -17.05 -6.04
C LEU A 78 -0.50 -18.41 -5.63
N THR A 79 -0.99 -19.51 -6.18
CA THR A 79 -0.47 -20.87 -5.91
C THR A 79 1.00 -20.97 -6.29
N THR A 80 1.37 -20.38 -7.43
CA THR A 80 2.75 -20.29 -7.86
C THR A 80 3.60 -19.47 -6.88
N ALA A 81 3.11 -18.31 -6.47
CA ALA A 81 3.80 -17.48 -5.48
C ALA A 81 4.00 -18.24 -4.16
N LEU A 82 2.98 -18.91 -3.66
CA LEU A 82 3.02 -19.71 -2.43
C LEU A 82 4.08 -20.83 -2.50
N SER A 83 4.22 -21.49 -3.65
CA SER A 83 5.26 -22.52 -3.87
C SER A 83 6.68 -21.95 -3.75
N LEU A 84 6.84 -20.65 -3.98
CA LEU A 84 8.09 -19.92 -3.83
C LEU A 84 8.29 -19.39 -2.38
N ALA A 85 7.43 -19.75 -1.44
CA ALA A 85 7.50 -19.50 0.00
C ALA A 85 7.94 -18.07 0.39
N PRO A 86 7.30 -17.00 -0.08
CA PRO A 86 7.57 -15.65 0.36
C PRO A 86 7.10 -15.43 1.80
N GLN A 87 7.63 -14.43 2.49
CA GLN A 87 7.16 -14.01 3.81
C GLN A 87 6.07 -12.96 3.73
N HIS A 88 5.92 -12.34 2.55
CA HIS A 88 4.96 -11.27 2.30
C HIS A 88 4.49 -11.32 0.84
N LEU A 89 3.23 -10.98 0.63
CA LEU A 89 2.61 -10.84 -0.69
C LEU A 89 1.88 -9.50 -0.74
N SER A 90 2.14 -8.72 -1.79
CA SER A 90 1.28 -7.61 -2.18
C SER A 90 0.44 -8.10 -3.34
N TRP A 91 -0.87 -8.15 -3.16
CA TRP A 91 -1.79 -8.63 -4.19
C TRP A 91 -2.89 -7.60 -4.39
N TYR A 92 -2.86 -6.92 -5.54
CA TYR A 92 -3.68 -5.75 -5.77
C TYR A 92 -4.38 -5.77 -7.12
N HIS A 93 -5.56 -5.17 -7.14
CA HIS A 93 -6.41 -5.03 -8.30
C HIS A 93 -5.76 -4.12 -9.35
N LEU A 94 -5.83 -4.51 -10.64
CA LEU A 94 -5.44 -3.62 -11.72
C LEU A 94 -6.38 -2.41 -11.78
N THR A 95 -5.83 -1.23 -11.56
CA THR A 95 -6.56 0.05 -11.62
C THR A 95 -6.18 0.81 -12.89
N LEU A 96 -7.18 1.36 -13.58
CA LEU A 96 -6.98 2.19 -14.77
C LEU A 96 -6.75 3.64 -14.33
N GLU A 97 -5.50 4.00 -14.10
CA GLU A 97 -5.14 5.33 -13.60
C GLU A 97 -5.26 6.42 -14.69
N PRO A 98 -5.78 7.62 -14.36
CA PRO A 98 -5.81 8.75 -15.29
C PRO A 98 -4.42 9.06 -15.86
N ASN A 99 -4.39 9.56 -17.10
CA ASN A 99 -3.16 9.90 -17.82
C ASN A 99 -2.23 8.71 -18.14
N THR A 100 -2.77 7.49 -18.16
CA THR A 100 -2.08 6.29 -18.62
C THR A 100 -2.62 5.84 -19.98
N GLU A 101 -1.86 5.00 -20.70
CA GLU A 101 -2.33 4.40 -21.95
C GLU A 101 -3.61 3.58 -21.72
N PHE A 102 -3.72 2.89 -20.60
CA PHE A 102 -4.90 2.10 -20.24
C PHE A 102 -6.14 2.96 -19.96
N ALA A 103 -6.00 4.21 -19.52
CA ALA A 103 -7.13 5.12 -19.41
C ALA A 103 -7.62 5.61 -20.78
N VAL A 104 -6.70 5.75 -21.75
CA VAL A 104 -7.03 6.18 -23.12
C VAL A 104 -7.55 5.01 -23.97
N ARG A 105 -6.97 3.81 -23.76
CA ARG A 105 -7.31 2.58 -24.47
C ARG A 105 -7.48 1.44 -23.47
N PRO A 106 -8.64 1.37 -22.80
CA PRO A 106 -8.85 0.36 -21.75
C PRO A 106 -8.77 -1.04 -22.34
N PRO A 107 -7.93 -1.93 -21.78
CA PRO A 107 -7.95 -3.33 -22.18
C PRO A 107 -9.23 -4.02 -21.68
N PRO A 108 -9.64 -5.16 -22.25
CA PRO A 108 -10.76 -5.93 -21.74
C PRO A 108 -10.41 -6.55 -20.38
N ILE A 109 -10.79 -5.87 -19.30
CA ILE A 109 -10.64 -6.36 -17.93
C ILE A 109 -11.90 -7.13 -17.48
N PRO A 110 -11.78 -8.05 -16.49
CA PRO A 110 -12.93 -8.68 -15.86
C PRO A 110 -13.91 -7.66 -15.28
N ASP A 111 -15.19 -7.99 -15.24
CA ASP A 111 -16.21 -7.17 -14.58
C ASP A 111 -15.97 -7.13 -13.05
N SER A 112 -16.69 -6.22 -12.38
CA SER A 112 -16.56 -6.01 -10.93
C SER A 112 -16.90 -7.22 -10.08
N ASP A 113 -17.87 -8.03 -10.51
CA ASP A 113 -18.30 -9.22 -9.78
C ASP A 113 -17.24 -10.32 -9.90
N THR A 114 -16.74 -10.55 -11.10
CA THR A 114 -15.62 -11.48 -11.34
C THR A 114 -14.37 -11.04 -10.58
N ALA A 115 -14.06 -9.75 -10.55
CA ALA A 115 -12.91 -9.23 -9.79
C ALA A 115 -13.10 -9.39 -8.26
N ALA A 116 -14.33 -9.22 -7.77
CA ALA A 116 -14.67 -9.49 -6.36
C ALA A 116 -14.52 -10.97 -6.01
N ASP A 117 -14.98 -11.88 -6.87
CA ASP A 117 -14.81 -13.31 -6.69
C ASP A 117 -13.33 -13.74 -6.71
N MET A 118 -12.51 -13.16 -7.60
CA MET A 118 -11.05 -13.35 -7.57
C MET A 118 -10.48 -12.97 -6.22
N HIS A 119 -10.85 -11.78 -5.72
CA HIS A 119 -10.35 -11.26 -4.45
C HIS A 119 -10.78 -12.17 -3.28
N ASP A 120 -12.05 -12.52 -3.18
CA ASP A 120 -12.58 -13.32 -2.07
C ASP A 120 -11.92 -14.72 -2.03
N GLN A 121 -11.81 -15.39 -3.19
CA GLN A 121 -11.17 -16.70 -3.29
C GLN A 121 -9.66 -16.62 -3.04
N GLY A 122 -8.99 -15.58 -3.53
CA GLY A 122 -7.58 -15.39 -3.27
C GLY A 122 -7.28 -15.09 -1.80
N CYS A 123 -8.11 -14.28 -1.12
CA CYS A 123 -8.01 -14.07 0.32
C CYS A 123 -8.16 -15.36 1.11
N ALA A 124 -9.13 -16.22 0.73
CA ALA A 124 -9.32 -17.54 1.36
C ALA A 124 -8.07 -18.41 1.17
N LEU A 125 -7.56 -18.53 -0.07
CA LEU A 125 -6.35 -19.31 -0.38
C LEU A 125 -5.13 -18.84 0.43
N LEU A 126 -4.93 -17.52 0.53
CA LEU A 126 -3.81 -16.96 1.29
C LEU A 126 -3.98 -17.18 2.80
N GLY A 127 -5.22 -17.08 3.32
CA GLY A 127 -5.52 -17.38 4.73
C GLY A 127 -5.27 -18.84 5.07
N GLU A 128 -5.70 -19.78 4.23
CA GLU A 128 -5.41 -21.23 4.38
C GLU A 128 -3.91 -21.53 4.33
N ALA A 129 -3.17 -20.77 3.54
CA ALA A 129 -1.70 -20.85 3.50
C ALA A 129 -1.02 -20.19 4.71
N GLY A 130 -1.77 -19.64 5.68
CA GLY A 130 -1.25 -19.04 6.91
C GLY A 130 -0.71 -17.61 6.75
N PHE A 131 -1.22 -16.85 5.78
CA PHE A 131 -0.95 -15.43 5.66
C PHE A 131 -2.05 -14.62 6.38
N GLU A 132 -1.65 -13.57 7.06
CA GLU A 132 -2.52 -12.57 7.65
C GLU A 132 -2.75 -11.45 6.64
N HIS A 133 -4.00 -11.15 6.32
CA HIS A 133 -4.39 -9.98 5.54
C HIS A 133 -4.38 -8.77 6.48
N TYR A 134 -3.33 -7.97 6.50
CA TYR A 134 -3.16 -6.92 7.52
C TYR A 134 -3.51 -5.51 7.03
N GLU A 135 -3.51 -5.28 5.72
CA GLU A 135 -3.94 -4.02 5.08
C GLU A 135 -4.52 -4.30 3.69
N THR A 136 -5.14 -3.32 3.06
CA THR A 136 -5.98 -3.43 1.85
C THR A 136 -5.48 -4.41 0.78
N SER A 137 -4.19 -4.44 0.52
CA SER A 137 -3.59 -5.25 -0.56
C SER A 137 -2.38 -6.06 -0.12
N ALA A 138 -2.11 -6.15 1.18
CA ALA A 138 -0.91 -6.85 1.63
C ALA A 138 -1.22 -7.96 2.65
N PHE A 139 -0.54 -9.06 2.42
CA PHE A 139 -0.61 -10.31 3.18
C PHE A 139 0.77 -10.67 3.68
N ALA A 140 0.87 -11.09 4.92
CA ALA A 140 2.15 -11.42 5.54
C ALA A 140 2.06 -12.66 6.40
N ARG A 141 3.17 -13.42 6.50
CA ARG A 141 3.32 -14.40 7.58
C ARG A 141 3.29 -13.68 8.94
N PRO A 142 2.86 -14.33 10.02
CA PRO A 142 2.87 -13.74 11.36
C PRO A 142 4.22 -13.06 11.69
N GLY A 143 4.16 -11.80 12.11
CA GLY A 143 5.34 -10.99 12.42
C GLY A 143 6.18 -10.52 11.21
N ARG A 144 5.69 -10.70 9.96
CA ARG A 144 6.39 -10.32 8.72
C ARG A 144 5.72 -9.18 7.95
N ALA A 145 4.74 -8.50 8.54
CA ALA A 145 4.15 -7.30 7.97
C ALA A 145 5.21 -6.24 7.65
N SER A 146 5.01 -5.49 6.57
CA SER A 146 5.95 -4.46 6.15
C SER A 146 5.95 -3.28 7.13
N ARG A 147 7.03 -3.08 7.88
CA ARG A 147 7.17 -1.94 8.80
C ARG A 147 7.06 -0.59 8.07
N HIS A 148 7.51 -0.53 6.81
CA HIS A 148 7.38 0.65 5.97
C HIS A 148 5.90 0.96 5.67
N ASN A 149 5.11 -0.04 5.24
CA ASN A 149 3.68 0.12 4.99
C ASN A 149 2.94 0.49 6.27
N LEU A 150 3.21 -0.24 7.37
CA LEU A 150 2.59 0.05 8.66
C LEU A 150 2.87 1.48 9.13
N ASN A 151 4.09 2.01 8.93
CA ASN A 151 4.39 3.39 9.28
C ASN A 151 3.49 4.39 8.55
N TYR A 152 3.22 4.17 7.24
CA TYR A 152 2.28 5.02 6.49
C TYR A 152 0.85 4.88 6.99
N TRP A 153 0.38 3.63 7.12
CA TRP A 153 -0.99 3.37 7.53
C TRP A 153 -1.26 3.79 8.98
N GLN A 154 -0.26 3.81 9.82
CA GLN A 154 -0.33 4.34 11.19
C GLN A 154 -0.13 5.86 11.26
N PHE A 155 -0.19 6.56 10.13
CA PHE A 155 0.01 7.99 10.04
C PHE A 155 1.36 8.45 10.60
N GLY A 156 2.39 7.61 10.47
CA GLY A 156 3.75 7.90 10.92
C GLY A 156 4.47 8.94 10.07
N ASP A 157 5.54 9.48 10.61
CA ASP A 157 6.43 10.39 9.90
C ASP A 157 7.40 9.63 8.98
N TYR A 158 7.79 10.26 7.88
CA TYR A 158 8.77 9.73 6.95
C TYR A 158 9.50 10.85 6.22
N LEU A 159 10.73 10.55 5.80
CA LEU A 159 11.56 11.45 5.03
C LEU A 159 11.53 11.08 3.55
N GLY A 160 11.37 12.09 2.70
CA GLY A 160 11.44 11.94 1.25
C GLY A 160 12.86 12.22 0.74
N ILE A 161 13.48 11.24 0.10
CA ILE A 161 14.82 11.34 -0.50
C ILE A 161 14.70 10.96 -1.97
N GLY A 162 15.22 11.82 -2.85
CA GLY A 162 15.18 11.60 -4.30
C GLY A 162 14.21 12.51 -5.04
N ALA A 163 14.27 12.46 -6.37
CA ALA A 163 13.38 13.22 -7.25
C ALA A 163 11.93 12.79 -7.08
N GLY A 164 11.02 13.75 -6.93
CA GLY A 164 9.59 13.50 -6.73
C GLY A 164 9.22 12.90 -5.38
N ALA A 165 10.16 12.74 -4.45
CA ALA A 165 9.88 12.15 -3.15
C ALA A 165 9.03 13.07 -2.28
N HIS A 166 8.12 12.47 -1.52
CA HIS A 166 7.29 13.13 -0.53
C HIS A 166 7.78 12.82 0.88
N ALA A 167 7.46 13.70 1.82
CA ALA A 167 7.72 13.52 3.25
C ALA A 167 6.53 13.99 4.07
N LYS A 168 6.33 13.37 5.24
CA LYS A 168 5.45 13.85 6.30
C LYS A 168 6.28 14.00 7.57
N ARG A 169 6.13 15.12 8.26
CA ARG A 169 6.86 15.43 9.47
C ARG A 169 5.92 16.10 10.48
N SER A 170 5.94 15.61 11.70
CA SER A 170 5.17 16.16 12.82
C SER A 170 6.10 16.80 13.84
N PHE A 171 5.72 17.95 14.36
CA PHE A 171 6.49 18.72 15.34
C PHE A 171 5.57 19.17 16.48
N MET A 172 5.99 18.93 17.71
CA MET A 172 5.32 19.53 18.86
C MET A 172 5.73 21.00 18.98
N GLN A 173 4.75 21.88 19.03
CA GLN A 173 4.87 23.32 19.23
C GLN A 173 4.25 23.70 20.58
N ALA A 174 4.44 24.94 21.02
CA ALA A 174 3.85 25.42 22.28
C ALA A 174 2.32 25.46 22.25
N ASP A 175 1.73 25.63 21.07
CA ASP A 175 0.29 25.74 20.78
C ASP A 175 -0.33 24.46 20.21
N GLY A 176 0.44 23.37 20.15
CA GLY A 176 -0.04 22.07 19.67
C GLY A 176 0.90 21.40 18.67
N MET A 177 0.36 20.45 17.93
CA MET A 177 1.13 19.71 16.91
C MET A 177 1.04 20.43 15.57
N ASP A 178 2.20 20.62 14.90
CA ASP A 178 2.32 21.02 13.50
C ASP A 178 2.61 19.79 12.65
N ILE A 179 1.87 19.58 11.56
CA ILE A 179 2.08 18.49 10.60
C ILE A 179 2.35 19.09 9.22
N GLN A 180 3.53 18.78 8.68
CA GLN A 180 3.99 19.28 7.39
C GLN A 180 4.10 18.17 6.36
N ARG A 181 3.61 18.45 5.16
CA ARG A 181 3.89 17.68 3.94
C ARG A 181 4.95 18.42 3.13
N ARG A 182 5.95 17.69 2.64
CA ARG A 182 6.96 18.24 1.73
C ARG A 182 7.05 17.40 0.47
N SER A 183 7.28 18.05 -0.68
CA SER A 183 7.61 17.37 -1.92
C SER A 183 8.93 17.88 -2.49
N ARG A 184 9.66 17.00 -3.15
CA ARG A 184 10.87 17.31 -3.91
C ARG A 184 10.54 17.52 -5.38
N HIS A 185 11.40 18.25 -6.10
CA HIS A 185 11.24 18.40 -7.55
C HIS A 185 11.12 17.04 -8.24
N LYS A 186 10.06 16.89 -9.06
CA LYS A 186 9.75 15.62 -9.76
C LYS A 186 10.75 15.34 -10.88
N HIS A 187 11.18 16.40 -11.58
CA HIS A 187 12.11 16.25 -12.69
C HIS A 187 13.51 15.91 -12.18
N PRO A 188 14.12 14.78 -12.60
CA PRO A 188 15.40 14.32 -12.06
C PRO A 188 16.53 15.34 -12.20
N ARG A 189 16.62 16.03 -13.33
CA ARG A 189 17.65 17.04 -13.57
C ARG A 189 17.56 18.20 -12.59
N THR A 190 16.36 18.77 -12.42
CA THR A 190 16.14 19.87 -11.46
C THR A 190 16.45 19.43 -10.04
N PHE A 191 16.06 18.19 -9.66
CA PHE A 191 16.41 17.64 -8.36
C PHE A 191 17.93 17.52 -8.19
N MET A 192 18.67 17.00 -9.17
CA MET A 192 20.13 16.86 -9.10
C MET A 192 20.84 18.21 -8.99
N GLU A 193 20.37 19.23 -9.72
CA GLU A 193 20.92 20.59 -9.69
C GLU A 193 20.72 21.28 -8.32
N THR A 194 19.67 20.90 -7.57
CA THR A 194 19.31 21.51 -6.29
C THR A 194 19.59 20.62 -5.08
N ALA A 195 19.96 19.36 -5.29
CA ALA A 195 20.18 18.37 -4.23
C ALA A 195 21.18 18.89 -3.18
N GLY A 196 20.89 18.62 -1.90
CA GLY A 196 21.70 19.09 -0.78
C GLY A 196 21.43 20.54 -0.34
N THR A 197 20.56 21.27 -1.04
CA THR A 197 20.16 22.64 -0.69
C THR A 197 18.67 22.73 -0.35
N ALA A 198 18.24 23.86 0.22
CA ALA A 198 16.82 24.14 0.48
C ALA A 198 15.98 24.16 -0.82
N ALA A 199 16.60 24.55 -1.94
CA ALA A 199 15.94 24.60 -3.25
C ALA A 199 15.53 23.23 -3.80
N ALA A 200 16.01 22.11 -3.23
CA ALA A 200 15.55 20.78 -3.58
C ALA A 200 14.09 20.51 -3.15
N VAL A 201 13.55 21.32 -2.24
CA VAL A 201 12.14 21.25 -1.82
C VAL A 201 11.31 22.06 -2.81
N GLN A 202 10.40 21.39 -3.51
CA GLN A 202 9.46 22.03 -4.41
C GLN A 202 8.32 22.72 -3.67
N GLU A 203 7.82 22.06 -2.61
CA GLU A 203 6.70 22.54 -1.83
C GLU A 203 6.81 22.10 -0.37
N THR A 204 6.36 22.98 0.52
CA THR A 204 6.04 22.63 1.92
C THR A 204 4.64 23.12 2.20
N ARG A 205 3.74 22.20 2.60
CA ARG A 205 2.35 22.48 2.98
C ARG A 205 2.12 22.05 4.41
N GLN A 206 1.46 22.88 5.19
CA GLN A 206 0.93 22.52 6.48
C GLN A 206 -0.37 21.72 6.29
N VAL A 207 -0.57 20.69 7.09
CA VAL A 207 -1.85 19.96 7.14
C VAL A 207 -2.73 20.69 8.13
N GLU A 208 -3.78 21.32 7.61
CA GLU A 208 -4.70 22.11 8.39
C GLU A 208 -5.49 21.26 9.39
N LEU A 209 -5.94 21.85 10.50
CA LEU A 209 -6.64 21.11 11.56
C LEU A 209 -7.86 20.35 11.05
N HIS A 210 -8.64 20.94 10.14
CA HIS A 210 -9.84 20.33 9.56
C HIS A 210 -9.54 19.16 8.62
N GLU A 211 -8.34 19.09 8.04
CA GLU A 211 -7.91 18.02 7.15
C GLU A 211 -7.37 16.79 7.90
N ARG A 212 -6.85 16.98 9.12
CA ARG A 212 -6.07 15.95 9.84
C ARG A 212 -6.86 14.70 10.16
N ALA A 213 -8.12 14.85 10.54
CA ALA A 213 -9.01 13.72 10.82
C ALA A 213 -9.19 12.83 9.58
N PHE A 214 -9.43 13.46 8.42
CA PHE A 214 -9.55 12.76 7.16
C PHE A 214 -8.22 12.11 6.74
N GLU A 215 -7.11 12.85 6.76
CA GLU A 215 -5.80 12.30 6.38
C GLU A 215 -5.38 11.12 7.26
N PHE A 216 -5.68 11.18 8.58
CA PHE A 216 -5.45 10.06 9.48
C PHE A 216 -6.32 8.85 9.12
N CYS A 217 -7.64 9.03 9.01
CA CYS A 217 -8.58 7.94 8.71
C CYS A 217 -8.34 7.32 7.33
N MET A 218 -7.99 8.13 6.32
CA MET A 218 -7.62 7.65 4.98
C MET A 218 -6.46 6.65 5.00
N ASN A 219 -5.54 6.80 5.94
CA ASN A 219 -4.44 5.87 6.15
C ASN A 219 -4.82 4.74 7.11
N ALA A 220 -5.30 5.07 8.31
CA ALA A 220 -5.47 4.10 9.39
C ALA A 220 -6.58 3.07 9.15
N LEU A 221 -7.66 3.45 8.44
CA LEU A 221 -8.75 2.54 8.06
C LEU A 221 -8.39 1.58 6.90
N ARG A 222 -7.17 1.65 6.37
CA ARG A 222 -6.63 0.61 5.47
C ARG A 222 -6.15 -0.61 6.23
N LEU A 223 -5.83 -0.46 7.51
CA LEU A 223 -5.43 -1.57 8.38
C LEU A 223 -6.66 -2.37 8.81
N HIS A 224 -6.60 -3.70 8.69
CA HIS A 224 -7.66 -4.59 9.16
C HIS A 224 -7.84 -4.52 10.68
N GLN A 225 -6.76 -4.25 11.41
CA GLN A 225 -6.79 -4.03 12.86
C GLN A 225 -7.24 -2.61 13.23
N GLY A 226 -7.36 -1.70 12.25
CA GLY A 226 -7.72 -0.32 12.49
C GLY A 226 -6.68 0.44 13.33
N PHE A 227 -7.15 1.24 14.30
CA PHE A 227 -6.30 2.09 15.13
C PHE A 227 -6.87 2.25 16.54
N SER A 228 -6.00 2.48 17.52
CA SER A 228 -6.44 2.87 18.87
C SER A 228 -6.75 4.35 18.95
N LEU A 229 -7.63 4.73 19.91
CA LEU A 229 -8.00 6.13 20.11
C LEU A 229 -6.78 6.98 20.52
N ASP A 230 -5.90 6.43 21.36
CA ASP A 230 -4.64 7.07 21.75
C ASP A 230 -3.72 7.32 20.54
N GLN A 231 -3.70 6.39 19.59
CA GLN A 231 -2.94 6.56 18.35
C GLN A 231 -3.46 7.72 17.52
N PHE A 232 -4.79 7.89 17.44
CA PHE A 232 -5.38 9.02 16.75
C PHE A 232 -4.92 10.35 17.37
N GLU A 233 -5.09 10.51 18.67
CA GLU A 233 -4.69 11.75 19.38
C GLU A 233 -3.18 12.02 19.24
N ALA A 234 -2.35 10.99 19.47
CA ALA A 234 -0.89 11.11 19.42
C ALA A 234 -0.35 11.43 18.02
N ARG A 235 -1.06 11.03 16.94
CA ARG A 235 -0.57 11.18 15.57
C ARG A 235 -1.20 12.35 14.81
N SER A 236 -2.44 12.72 15.13
CA SER A 236 -3.14 13.84 14.50
C SER A 236 -3.01 15.16 15.28
N GLY A 237 -2.77 15.07 16.59
CA GLY A 237 -2.80 16.22 17.51
C GLY A 237 -4.22 16.73 17.75
N LEU A 238 -5.26 15.93 17.43
CA LEU A 238 -6.66 16.27 17.61
C LEU A 238 -7.27 15.46 18.76
N PRO A 239 -8.22 16.02 19.51
CA PRO A 239 -9.00 15.27 20.48
C PRO A 239 -9.96 14.31 19.76
N LEU A 240 -10.33 13.22 20.43
CA LEU A 240 -11.26 12.21 19.89
C LEU A 240 -12.60 12.80 19.42
N SER A 241 -13.06 13.88 20.08
CA SER A 241 -14.29 14.59 19.69
C SER A 241 -14.27 15.08 18.22
N ALA A 242 -13.10 15.26 17.63
CA ALA A 242 -12.97 15.62 16.21
C ALA A 242 -13.41 14.50 15.25
N LEU A 243 -13.43 13.24 15.71
CA LEU A 243 -13.91 12.08 14.93
C LEU A 243 -15.37 11.72 15.25
N GLN A 244 -15.88 12.07 16.44
CA GLN A 244 -17.07 11.46 17.03
C GLN A 244 -18.30 11.41 16.11
N PRO A 245 -18.77 12.49 15.47
CA PRO A 245 -19.99 12.40 14.66
C PRO A 245 -19.85 11.44 13.48
N ARG A 246 -18.66 11.38 12.89
CA ARG A 246 -18.37 10.51 11.72
C ARG A 246 -18.17 9.05 12.12
N LEU A 247 -17.59 8.80 13.30
CA LEU A 247 -17.50 7.46 13.87
C LEU A 247 -18.89 6.89 14.14
N ASP A 248 -19.79 7.68 14.77
CA ASP A 248 -21.16 7.25 15.05
C ASP A 248 -21.91 6.92 13.77
N GLU A 249 -21.78 7.72 12.73
CA GLU A 249 -22.35 7.45 11.42
C GLU A 249 -21.79 6.17 10.79
N ALA A 250 -20.48 5.96 10.87
CA ALA A 250 -19.83 4.76 10.32
C ALA A 250 -20.27 3.48 11.06
N VAL A 251 -20.49 3.55 12.40
CA VAL A 251 -21.04 2.45 13.20
C VAL A 251 -22.48 2.16 12.79
N VAL A 252 -23.34 3.18 12.69
CA VAL A 252 -24.74 3.01 12.25
C VAL A 252 -24.84 2.38 10.87
N LYS A 253 -23.90 2.72 9.97
CA LYS A 253 -23.79 2.12 8.62
C LYS A 253 -23.17 0.72 8.63
N GLY A 254 -22.73 0.20 9.77
CA GLY A 254 -22.09 -1.12 9.90
C GLY A 254 -20.74 -1.21 9.22
N LEU A 255 -20.05 -0.09 9.00
CA LEU A 255 -18.76 -0.05 8.31
C LEU A 255 -17.57 -0.16 9.28
N ILE A 256 -17.74 0.23 10.53
CA ILE A 256 -16.74 0.07 11.59
C ILE A 256 -17.39 -0.53 12.84
N GLN A 257 -16.53 -1.07 13.70
CA GLN A 257 -16.84 -1.40 15.09
C GLN A 257 -15.85 -0.67 16.01
N ILE A 258 -16.34 -0.33 17.21
CA ILE A 258 -15.52 0.33 18.25
C ILE A 258 -15.58 -0.56 19.48
N ASP A 259 -14.43 -0.89 20.03
CA ASP A 259 -14.29 -1.67 21.27
C ASP A 259 -13.18 -1.08 22.17
N SER A 260 -12.77 -1.82 23.22
CA SER A 260 -11.71 -1.41 24.13
C SER A 260 -10.35 -1.22 23.44
N ASP A 261 -10.12 -1.87 22.32
CA ASP A 261 -8.84 -1.85 21.59
C ASP A 261 -8.79 -0.71 20.56
N GLY A 262 -9.94 -0.15 20.18
CA GLY A 262 -10.04 0.99 19.27
C GLY A 262 -11.12 0.88 18.21
N VAL A 263 -10.86 1.47 17.06
CA VAL A 263 -11.74 1.54 15.89
C VAL A 263 -11.23 0.58 14.82
N ARG A 264 -12.09 -0.35 14.37
CA ARG A 264 -11.76 -1.32 13.32
C ARG A 264 -12.78 -1.33 12.19
N PRO A 265 -12.36 -1.41 10.91
CA PRO A 265 -13.28 -1.70 9.83
C PRO A 265 -13.96 -3.06 10.03
N THR A 266 -15.25 -3.14 9.72
CA THR A 266 -15.95 -4.41 9.58
C THR A 266 -15.61 -5.06 8.23
N PRO A 267 -15.97 -6.33 7.96
CA PRO A 267 -15.88 -6.90 6.62
C PRO A 267 -16.56 -6.04 5.54
N SER A 268 -17.71 -5.44 5.86
CA SER A 268 -18.39 -4.47 4.99
C SER A 268 -17.58 -3.18 4.82
N GLY A 269 -16.95 -2.68 5.89
CA GLY A 269 -16.09 -1.50 5.84
C GLY A 269 -14.86 -1.71 4.97
N LEU A 270 -14.24 -2.88 5.01
CA LEU A 270 -13.12 -3.25 4.16
C LEU A 270 -13.57 -3.37 2.69
N ARG A 271 -14.70 -4.03 2.43
CA ARG A 271 -15.24 -4.17 1.08
C ARG A 271 -15.63 -2.85 0.43
N TYR A 272 -16.19 -1.93 1.21
CA TYR A 272 -16.60 -0.59 0.76
C TYR A 272 -15.69 0.52 1.32
N GLN A 273 -14.38 0.28 1.32
CA GLN A 273 -13.39 1.14 1.96
C GLN A 273 -13.46 2.60 1.49
N ASN A 274 -13.65 2.85 0.21
CA ASN A 274 -13.79 4.22 -0.30
C ASN A 274 -15.03 4.92 0.28
N ARG A 275 -16.14 4.20 0.45
CA ARG A 275 -17.35 4.73 1.10
C ARG A 275 -17.10 4.99 2.59
N LEU A 276 -16.38 4.11 3.27
CA LEU A 276 -16.01 4.32 4.67
C LEU A 276 -15.12 5.57 4.81
N ILE A 277 -14.07 5.68 4.01
CA ILE A 277 -13.14 6.82 4.06
C ILE A 277 -13.85 8.13 3.70
N SER A 278 -14.79 8.12 2.76
CA SER A 278 -15.52 9.32 2.35
C SER A 278 -16.36 9.95 3.46
N LEU A 279 -16.73 9.21 4.50
CA LEU A 279 -17.44 9.77 5.66
C LEU A 279 -16.59 10.78 6.46
N PHE A 280 -15.28 10.69 6.34
CA PHE A 280 -14.32 11.55 7.04
C PHE A 280 -13.86 12.76 6.22
N LEU A 281 -14.32 12.91 4.97
CA LEU A 281 -14.00 14.09 4.16
C LEU A 281 -14.37 15.37 4.91
N PRO A 282 -13.52 16.41 4.87
CA PRO A 282 -13.89 17.73 5.37
C PRO A 282 -15.18 18.21 4.70
N GLU A 283 -16.00 18.91 5.45
CA GLU A 283 -17.15 19.60 4.84
C GLU A 283 -16.60 20.65 3.88
N ALA A 284 -17.21 20.71 2.68
CA ALA A 284 -16.87 21.77 1.73
C ALA A 284 -17.39 23.09 2.30
N ASP A 285 -16.49 24.08 2.42
CA ASP A 285 -16.84 25.45 2.79
C ASP A 285 -17.79 26.10 1.76
#